data_6832f58937e11ba814e6bc20b9dd04a0
#
_entry.id   6832f58937e11ba814e6bc20b9dd04a0
#
_cell.length_a   1.000
_cell.length_b   1.000
_cell.length_c   1.000
_cell.angle_alpha   90.00
_cell.angle_beta   90.00
_cell.angle_gamma   90.00
#
_symmetry.space_group_name_H-M   'P 1'
#
loop_
_entity.id
_entity.type
_entity.pdbx_description
1 polymer ?
#
loop_
_entity_poly.entity_id
_entity_poly.type
_entity_poly.pdbx_seq_one_letter_code
_entity_poly.pdbx_strand_id
1 'polypeptide(L)'
;MPPATPRKSDEVPILQTRSLREQVYDYLRGEMNSGGLQPGSFVDLNALAQRLGISRTPLRDALLQLEVEGFVEILPRRGFRLKPLSLDEIRNIYQIVGALESAALATAGPKLGKAGLARMKAANRAMRTAIKAEDYEQFFLHNLAFHGVFLEASENPRMLALVHSLKQRLYDWPRRKVFLKSWEDHSIKEHAQLLKHLEAGEFEAAAAYHRDVHWSFEEQEAFVRVYYLTDRAE
;
A
#
# COMPACT_ATOMS: atom_id res chain seq x y z
N MET A 1 -27.49 -22.41 -56.70
CA MET A 1 -26.60 -22.63 -55.52
C MET A 1 -26.84 -21.46 -54.60
N PRO A 2 -27.32 -21.66 -53.35
CA PRO A 2 -27.40 -20.58 -52.37
C PRO A 2 -26.00 -20.29 -51.81
N PRO A 3 -25.70 -19.00 -51.40
CA PRO A 3 -24.40 -18.62 -50.86
C PRO A 3 -24.21 -19.22 -49.49
N ALA A 4 -22.97 -19.67 -49.23
CA ALA A 4 -22.57 -20.25 -47.95
C ALA A 4 -22.58 -19.18 -46.84
N THR A 5 -23.28 -19.50 -45.75
CA THR A 5 -23.30 -18.71 -44.51
C THR A 5 -21.91 -18.67 -43.90
N PRO A 6 -21.39 -17.49 -43.51
CA PRO A 6 -20.08 -17.43 -42.84
C PRO A 6 -20.17 -18.13 -41.48
N ARG A 7 -19.23 -19.03 -41.22
CA ARG A 7 -19.02 -19.67 -39.91
C ARG A 7 -18.73 -18.57 -38.87
N LYS A 8 -19.50 -18.57 -37.76
CA LYS A 8 -19.16 -17.82 -36.56
C LYS A 8 -17.73 -18.17 -36.18
N SER A 9 -16.87 -17.14 -36.06
CA SER A 9 -15.53 -17.25 -35.49
C SER A 9 -15.65 -17.88 -34.12
N ASP A 10 -14.96 -18.99 -33.90
CA ASP A 10 -14.79 -19.60 -32.58
C ASP A 10 -13.98 -18.62 -31.72
N GLU A 11 -14.70 -17.73 -31.02
CA GLU A 11 -14.09 -16.97 -29.92
C GLU A 11 -13.75 -17.97 -28.83
N VAL A 12 -12.47 -18.28 -28.72
CA VAL A 12 -11.94 -19.04 -27.59
C VAL A 12 -12.22 -18.22 -26.33
N PRO A 13 -13.05 -18.72 -25.39
CA PRO A 13 -13.32 -17.97 -24.18
C PRO A 13 -12.00 -17.75 -23.44
N ILE A 14 -11.61 -16.48 -23.25
CA ILE A 14 -10.48 -16.12 -22.39
C ILE A 14 -10.91 -16.48 -20.97
N LEU A 15 -10.44 -17.63 -20.48
CA LEU A 15 -10.66 -18.03 -19.10
C LEU A 15 -9.88 -17.04 -18.19
N GLN A 16 -10.60 -16.09 -17.61
CA GLN A 16 -10.07 -15.23 -16.54
C GLN A 16 -10.06 -16.03 -15.22
N THR A 17 -9.32 -17.11 -15.19
CA THR A 17 -9.03 -17.80 -13.94
C THR A 17 -7.73 -17.22 -13.38
N ARG A 18 -7.81 -16.66 -12.18
CA ARG A 18 -6.62 -16.22 -11.44
C ARG A 18 -5.64 -17.40 -11.35
N SER A 19 -4.38 -17.14 -11.65
CA SER A 19 -3.35 -18.16 -11.57
C SER A 19 -3.24 -18.71 -10.14
N LEU A 20 -2.82 -19.96 -10.00
CA LEU A 20 -2.60 -20.56 -8.67
C LEU A 20 -1.56 -19.77 -7.87
N ARG A 21 -0.56 -19.17 -8.53
CA ARG A 21 0.41 -18.26 -7.90
C ARG A 21 -0.27 -17.05 -7.25
N GLU A 22 -1.20 -16.39 -7.95
CA GLU A 22 -1.92 -15.23 -7.43
C GLU A 22 -2.84 -15.62 -6.25
N GLN A 23 -3.50 -16.77 -6.32
CA GLN A 23 -4.31 -17.27 -5.22
C GLN A 23 -3.46 -17.56 -3.97
N VAL A 24 -2.29 -18.16 -4.17
CA VAL A 24 -1.32 -18.43 -3.09
C VAL A 24 -0.74 -17.13 -2.53
N TYR A 25 -0.43 -16.16 -3.37
CA TYR A 25 0.02 -14.84 -2.94
C TYR A 25 -1.02 -14.18 -2.02
N ASP A 26 -2.28 -14.12 -2.43
CA ASP A 26 -3.35 -13.54 -1.62
C ASP A 26 -3.56 -14.32 -0.31
N TYR A 27 -3.47 -15.64 -0.36
CA TYR A 27 -3.55 -16.47 0.83
C TYR A 27 -2.42 -16.14 1.83
N LEU A 28 -1.17 -16.07 1.35
CA LEU A 28 -0.02 -15.71 2.19
C LEU A 28 -0.16 -14.30 2.77
N ARG A 29 -0.63 -13.34 1.98
CA ARG A 29 -0.94 -11.98 2.45
C ARG A 29 -2.03 -11.98 3.53
N GLY A 30 -3.08 -12.77 3.33
CA GLY A 30 -4.13 -12.96 4.34
C GLY A 30 -3.61 -13.54 5.65
N GLU A 31 -2.77 -14.60 5.59
CA GLU A 31 -2.14 -15.20 6.76
C GLU A 31 -1.20 -14.24 7.50
N MET A 32 -0.47 -13.41 6.76
CA MET A 32 0.35 -12.34 7.33
C MET A 32 -0.51 -11.32 8.07
N ASN A 33 -1.57 -10.83 7.43
CA ASN A 33 -2.44 -9.79 7.99
C ASN A 33 -3.25 -10.28 9.20
N SER A 34 -3.62 -11.57 9.22
CA SER A 34 -4.34 -12.18 10.36
C SER A 34 -3.41 -12.59 11.51
N GLY A 35 -2.08 -12.55 11.29
CA GLY A 35 -1.10 -13.01 12.27
C GLY A 35 -0.86 -14.51 12.27
N GLY A 36 -1.40 -15.27 11.31
CA GLY A 36 -1.11 -16.69 11.13
C GLY A 36 0.35 -16.95 10.71
N LEU A 37 0.94 -15.98 10.05
CA LEU A 37 2.37 -15.92 9.77
C LEU A 37 2.97 -14.72 10.51
N GLN A 38 3.99 -14.95 11.35
CA GLN A 38 4.58 -13.93 12.21
C GLN A 38 5.87 -13.33 11.64
N PRO A 39 6.16 -12.03 11.83
CA PRO A 39 7.45 -11.45 11.49
C PRO A 39 8.60 -12.23 12.12
N GLY A 40 9.65 -12.49 11.33
CA GLY A 40 10.83 -13.24 11.77
C GLY A 40 10.69 -14.76 11.71
N SER A 41 9.48 -15.31 11.49
CA SER A 41 9.29 -16.75 11.37
C SER A 41 9.71 -17.26 9.99
N PHE A 42 10.11 -18.54 9.95
CA PHE A 42 10.40 -19.25 8.70
C PHE A 42 9.13 -19.85 8.10
N VAL A 43 9.05 -19.82 6.77
CA VAL A 43 7.95 -20.43 6.02
C VAL A 43 8.28 -21.89 5.73
N ASP A 44 7.49 -22.81 6.31
CA ASP A 44 7.59 -24.23 5.99
C ASP A 44 6.81 -24.52 4.69
N LEU A 45 7.55 -24.62 3.59
CA LEU A 45 6.98 -24.91 2.26
C LEU A 45 6.30 -26.28 2.18
N ASN A 46 6.79 -27.28 2.94
CA ASN A 46 6.21 -28.62 2.88
C ASN A 46 4.88 -28.66 3.62
N ALA A 47 4.83 -28.09 4.82
CA ALA A 47 3.60 -27.98 5.59
C ALA A 47 2.53 -27.16 4.86
N LEU A 48 2.91 -26.04 4.25
CA LEU A 48 1.99 -25.22 3.45
C LEU A 48 1.51 -25.93 2.18
N ALA A 49 2.40 -26.62 1.45
CA ALA A 49 2.03 -27.39 0.26
C ALA A 49 1.02 -28.48 0.60
N GLN A 50 1.25 -29.21 1.68
CA GLN A 50 0.32 -30.23 2.18
C GLN A 50 -1.02 -29.63 2.61
N ARG A 51 -1.01 -28.54 3.39
CA ARG A 51 -2.22 -27.86 3.88
C ARG A 51 -3.09 -27.33 2.76
N LEU A 52 -2.48 -26.81 1.69
CA LEU A 52 -3.18 -26.22 0.55
C LEU A 52 -3.47 -27.22 -0.58
N GLY A 53 -2.97 -28.45 -0.50
CA GLY A 53 -3.15 -29.48 -1.54
C GLY A 53 -2.49 -29.13 -2.87
N ILE A 54 -1.36 -28.41 -2.87
CA ILE A 54 -0.66 -27.92 -4.05
C ILE A 54 0.81 -28.33 -4.04
N SER A 55 1.49 -28.19 -5.20
CA SER A 55 2.93 -28.37 -5.26
C SER A 55 3.68 -27.18 -4.64
N ARG A 56 4.99 -27.36 -4.38
CA ARG A 56 5.83 -26.28 -3.82
C ARG A 56 6.12 -25.15 -4.82
N THR A 57 5.97 -25.41 -6.12
CA THR A 57 6.28 -24.41 -7.16
C THR A 57 5.47 -23.13 -7.03
N PRO A 58 4.13 -23.14 -7.05
CA PRO A 58 3.34 -21.91 -6.91
C PRO A 58 3.56 -21.20 -5.56
N LEU A 59 3.86 -21.95 -4.50
CA LEU A 59 4.24 -21.37 -3.19
C LEU A 59 5.56 -20.60 -3.27
N ARG A 60 6.58 -21.22 -3.90
CA ARG A 60 7.87 -20.58 -4.10
C ARG A 60 7.76 -19.33 -4.96
N ASP A 61 6.98 -19.38 -6.04
CA ASP A 61 6.79 -18.25 -6.95
C ASP A 61 6.09 -17.08 -6.24
N ALA A 62 5.08 -17.35 -5.41
CA ALA A 62 4.42 -16.34 -4.60
C ALA A 62 5.37 -15.74 -3.53
N LEU A 63 6.19 -16.57 -2.88
CA LEU A 63 7.19 -16.10 -1.91
C LEU A 63 8.31 -15.28 -2.57
N LEU A 64 8.73 -15.61 -3.79
CA LEU A 64 9.67 -14.79 -4.55
C LEU A 64 9.08 -13.40 -4.89
N GLN A 65 7.78 -13.34 -5.19
CA GLN A 65 7.09 -12.06 -5.37
C GLN A 65 7.07 -11.26 -4.06
N LEU A 66 6.74 -11.90 -2.94
CA LEU A 66 6.77 -11.26 -1.60
C LEU A 66 8.19 -10.82 -1.19
N GLU A 67 9.23 -11.51 -1.68
CA GLU A 67 10.63 -11.11 -1.46
C GLU A 67 10.97 -9.82 -2.21
N VAL A 68 10.57 -9.71 -3.48
CA VAL A 68 10.72 -8.47 -4.26
C VAL A 68 9.98 -7.30 -3.63
N GLU A 69 8.83 -7.55 -3.02
CA GLU A 69 8.03 -6.56 -2.30
C GLU A 69 8.55 -6.26 -0.87
N GLY A 70 9.58 -6.97 -0.42
CA GLY A 70 10.23 -6.75 0.87
C GLY A 70 9.55 -7.40 2.08
N PHE A 71 8.52 -8.22 1.89
CA PHE A 71 7.83 -8.94 2.98
C PHE A 71 8.54 -10.20 3.44
N VAL A 72 9.35 -10.77 2.56
CA VAL A 72 10.07 -12.02 2.77
C VAL A 72 11.53 -11.81 2.43
N GLU A 73 12.41 -12.57 3.04
CA GLU A 73 13.82 -12.66 2.68
C GLU A 73 14.21 -14.12 2.45
N ILE A 74 15.11 -14.34 1.48
CA ILE A 74 15.66 -15.66 1.19
C ILE A 74 16.97 -15.79 1.94
N LEU A 75 17.03 -16.74 2.87
CA LEU A 75 18.25 -17.08 3.59
C LEU A 75 18.92 -18.32 2.96
N PRO A 76 20.20 -18.26 2.57
CA PRO A 76 20.89 -19.40 1.97
C PRO A 76 20.79 -20.63 2.88
N ARG A 77 20.39 -21.76 2.30
CA ARG A 77 20.19 -23.07 2.96
C ARG A 77 19.13 -23.12 4.04
N ARG A 78 18.47 -22.00 4.41
CA ARG A 78 17.45 -21.92 5.45
C ARG A 78 16.04 -21.66 4.90
N GLY A 79 15.92 -21.25 3.64
CA GLY A 79 14.63 -21.02 2.98
C GLY A 79 14.11 -19.58 3.14
N PHE A 80 12.82 -19.44 3.24
CA PHE A 80 12.13 -18.15 3.29
C PHE A 80 11.82 -17.76 4.73
N ARG A 81 12.15 -16.52 5.08
CA ARG A 81 11.81 -15.92 6.37
C ARG A 81 10.96 -14.67 6.17
N LEU A 82 9.93 -14.53 6.99
CA LEU A 82 9.14 -13.30 7.01
C LEU A 82 9.97 -12.16 7.60
N LYS A 83 10.16 -11.11 6.80
CA LYS A 83 11.03 -10.01 7.18
C LYS A 83 10.32 -9.06 8.14
N PRO A 84 10.80 -8.88 9.38
CA PRO A 84 10.27 -7.85 10.27
C PRO A 84 10.54 -6.47 9.67
N LEU A 85 9.65 -5.51 9.92
CA LEU A 85 9.83 -4.12 9.50
C LEU A 85 10.74 -3.42 10.52
N SER A 86 11.95 -3.04 10.11
CA SER A 86 12.89 -2.31 10.95
C SER A 86 12.68 -0.80 10.85
N LEU A 87 13.17 -0.05 11.85
CA LEU A 87 13.10 1.42 11.85
C LEU A 87 13.83 2.03 10.65
N ASP A 88 14.98 1.46 10.28
CA ASP A 88 15.75 1.90 9.11
C ASP A 88 14.99 1.63 7.80
N GLU A 89 14.29 0.51 7.72
CA GLU A 89 13.45 0.21 6.57
C GLU A 89 12.26 1.18 6.47
N ILE A 90 11.63 1.50 7.59
CA ILE A 90 10.56 2.51 7.63
C ILE A 90 11.11 3.87 7.16
N ARG A 91 12.26 4.31 7.69
CA ARG A 91 12.92 5.57 7.26
C ARG A 91 13.17 5.58 5.76
N ASN A 92 13.72 4.50 5.21
CA ASN A 92 13.99 4.39 3.78
C ASN A 92 12.71 4.45 2.95
N ILE A 93 11.63 3.79 3.39
CA ILE A 93 10.33 3.84 2.71
C ILE A 93 9.74 5.25 2.75
N TYR A 94 9.80 5.94 3.91
CA TYR A 94 9.35 7.32 4.04
C TYR A 94 10.06 8.23 3.04
N GLN A 95 11.38 8.14 2.95
CA GLN A 95 12.19 8.93 2.01
C GLN A 95 11.79 8.66 0.55
N ILE A 96 11.61 7.39 0.18
CA ILE A 96 11.27 7.03 -1.21
C ILE A 96 9.84 7.46 -1.54
N VAL A 97 8.87 7.19 -0.65
CA VAL A 97 7.47 7.56 -0.89
C VAL A 97 7.33 9.08 -0.92
N GLY A 98 7.99 9.80 0.00
CA GLY A 98 8.01 11.26 0.02
C GLY A 98 8.54 11.86 -1.28
N ALA A 99 9.64 11.34 -1.81
CA ALA A 99 10.20 11.79 -3.09
C ALA A 99 9.26 11.51 -4.26
N LEU A 100 8.67 10.31 -4.33
CA LEU A 100 7.76 9.93 -5.42
C LEU A 100 6.44 10.70 -5.39
N GLU A 101 5.81 10.81 -4.23
CA GLU A 101 4.54 11.52 -4.08
C GLU A 101 4.72 13.04 -4.24
N SER A 102 5.84 13.61 -3.81
CA SER A 102 6.20 15.01 -4.09
C SER A 102 6.32 15.27 -5.60
N ALA A 103 7.02 14.41 -6.32
CA ALA A 103 7.12 14.50 -7.79
C ALA A 103 5.75 14.33 -8.47
N ALA A 104 4.89 13.44 -7.96
CA ALA A 104 3.51 13.29 -8.43
C ALA A 104 2.70 14.57 -8.21
N LEU A 105 2.78 15.18 -7.04
CA LEU A 105 2.09 16.44 -6.72
C LEU A 105 2.54 17.60 -7.60
N ALA A 106 3.84 17.78 -7.82
CA ALA A 106 4.37 18.81 -8.71
C ALA A 106 3.84 18.65 -10.14
N THR A 107 3.75 17.39 -10.62
CA THR A 107 3.26 17.08 -11.99
C THR A 107 1.74 17.17 -12.09
N ALA A 108 1.03 16.64 -11.09
CA ALA A 108 -0.43 16.51 -11.10
C ALA A 108 -1.15 17.77 -10.59
N GLY A 109 -0.51 18.57 -9.73
CA GLY A 109 -1.13 19.74 -9.11
C GLY A 109 -1.84 20.66 -10.11
N PRO A 110 -1.18 21.09 -11.20
CA PRO A 110 -1.82 21.91 -12.23
C PRO A 110 -3.01 21.23 -12.93
N LYS A 111 -3.05 19.90 -12.95
CA LYS A 111 -4.07 19.09 -13.65
C LYS A 111 -5.26 18.71 -12.77
N LEU A 112 -5.14 18.78 -11.44
CA LEU A 112 -6.19 18.32 -10.51
C LEU A 112 -7.53 19.03 -10.70
N GLY A 113 -7.50 20.32 -11.00
CA GLY A 113 -8.70 21.13 -11.16
C GLY A 113 -9.63 21.09 -9.93
N LYS A 114 -10.82 21.69 -10.06
CA LYS A 114 -11.80 21.73 -8.97
C LYS A 114 -12.31 20.34 -8.56
N ALA A 115 -12.41 19.41 -9.50
CA ALA A 115 -12.92 18.06 -9.24
C ALA A 115 -11.92 17.23 -8.42
N GLY A 116 -10.62 17.24 -8.75
CA GLY A 116 -9.58 16.55 -8.00
C GLY A 116 -9.47 17.09 -6.57
N LEU A 117 -9.43 18.42 -6.42
CA LEU A 117 -9.42 19.06 -5.10
C LEU A 117 -10.65 18.71 -4.26
N ALA A 118 -11.84 18.65 -4.89
CA ALA A 118 -13.06 18.23 -4.19
C ALA A 118 -13.00 16.77 -3.71
N ARG A 119 -12.44 15.84 -4.52
CA ARG A 119 -12.21 14.45 -4.13
C ARG A 119 -11.25 14.35 -2.94
N MET A 120 -10.12 15.05 -2.97
CA MET A 120 -9.17 15.10 -1.85
C MET A 120 -9.81 15.66 -0.57
N LYS A 121 -10.54 16.78 -0.67
CA LYS A 121 -11.28 17.34 0.47
C LYS A 121 -12.31 16.37 1.04
N ALA A 122 -13.04 15.66 0.19
CA ALA A 122 -14.02 14.67 0.60
C ALA A 122 -13.34 13.53 1.37
N ALA A 123 -12.22 13.01 0.86
CA ALA A 123 -11.44 11.98 1.52
C ALA A 123 -10.93 12.45 2.90
N ASN A 124 -10.37 13.66 3.00
CA ASN A 124 -9.89 14.19 4.28
C ASN A 124 -11.03 14.42 5.30
N ARG A 125 -12.24 14.79 4.86
CA ARG A 125 -13.42 14.86 5.73
C ARG A 125 -13.88 13.49 6.18
N ALA A 126 -13.86 12.50 5.29
CA ALA A 126 -14.24 11.12 5.61
C ALA A 126 -13.27 10.49 6.61
N MET A 127 -11.95 10.74 6.50
CA MET A 127 -10.96 10.35 7.51
C MET A 127 -11.33 10.90 8.90
N ARG A 128 -11.70 12.17 9.00
CA ARG A 128 -12.14 12.79 10.27
C ARG A 128 -13.38 12.14 10.85
N THR A 129 -14.31 11.71 10.00
CA THR A 129 -15.50 10.98 10.44
C THR A 129 -15.14 9.59 10.95
N ALA A 130 -14.27 8.89 10.25
CA ALA A 130 -13.79 7.57 10.62
C ALA A 130 -13.05 7.58 11.98
N ILE A 131 -12.20 8.60 12.24
CA ILE A 131 -11.55 8.76 13.55
C ILE A 131 -12.57 8.91 14.68
N LYS A 132 -13.62 9.71 14.46
CA LYS A 132 -14.66 9.92 15.49
C LYS A 132 -15.45 8.64 15.76
N ALA A 133 -15.62 7.81 14.77
CA ALA A 133 -16.30 6.51 14.87
C ALA A 133 -15.36 5.38 15.32
N GLU A 134 -14.08 5.66 15.53
CA GLU A 134 -13.03 4.67 15.80
C GLU A 134 -12.96 3.55 14.75
N ASP A 135 -13.32 3.88 13.50
CA ASP A 135 -13.28 2.99 12.35
C ASP A 135 -11.95 3.14 11.60
N TYR A 136 -10.98 2.36 12.02
CA TYR A 136 -9.60 2.41 11.52
C TYR A 136 -9.47 1.93 10.08
N GLU A 137 -10.32 1.00 9.67
CA GLU A 137 -10.32 0.49 8.30
C GLU A 137 -10.79 1.57 7.33
N GLN A 138 -11.88 2.25 7.65
CA GLN A 138 -12.38 3.37 6.83
C GLN A 138 -11.41 4.54 6.83
N PHE A 139 -10.79 4.86 7.97
CA PHE A 139 -9.74 5.89 8.01
C PHE A 139 -8.64 5.57 6.99
N PHE A 140 -8.12 4.36 7.03
CA PHE A 140 -7.04 3.92 6.15
C PHE A 140 -7.45 3.94 4.67
N LEU A 141 -8.65 3.45 4.33
CA LEU A 141 -9.18 3.48 2.97
C LEU A 141 -9.29 4.93 2.45
N HIS A 142 -9.78 5.85 3.27
CA HIS A 142 -9.88 7.26 2.90
C HIS A 142 -8.53 7.95 2.80
N ASN A 143 -7.55 7.55 3.61
CA ASN A 143 -6.18 8.02 3.50
C ASN A 143 -5.56 7.60 2.16
N LEU A 144 -5.69 6.33 1.77
CA LEU A 144 -5.26 5.85 0.47
C LEU A 144 -5.97 6.58 -0.68
N ALA A 145 -7.27 6.82 -0.54
CA ALA A 145 -8.05 7.55 -1.54
C ALA A 145 -7.58 9.00 -1.70
N PHE A 146 -7.20 9.68 -0.60
CA PHE A 146 -6.65 11.03 -0.64
C PHE A 146 -5.40 11.11 -1.50
N HIS A 147 -4.41 10.26 -1.22
CA HIS A 147 -3.16 10.20 -1.97
C HIS A 147 -3.37 9.69 -3.41
N GLY A 148 -4.30 8.77 -3.61
CA GLY A 148 -4.64 8.20 -4.91
C GLY A 148 -5.04 9.27 -5.94
N VAL A 149 -5.70 10.34 -5.51
CA VAL A 149 -6.18 11.40 -6.44
C VAL A 149 -5.04 12.03 -7.24
N PHE A 150 -3.97 12.46 -6.58
CA PHE A 150 -2.86 13.09 -7.28
C PHE A 150 -1.89 12.08 -7.92
N LEU A 151 -1.76 10.89 -7.33
CA LEU A 151 -0.98 9.81 -7.93
C LEU A 151 -1.58 9.35 -9.27
N GLU A 152 -2.90 9.17 -9.35
CA GLU A 152 -3.62 8.88 -10.60
C GLU A 152 -3.46 10.02 -11.62
N ALA A 153 -3.63 11.26 -11.17
CA ALA A 153 -3.52 12.45 -12.02
C ALA A 153 -2.08 12.72 -12.52
N SER A 154 -1.06 12.12 -11.91
CA SER A 154 0.31 12.19 -12.41
C SER A 154 0.52 11.41 -13.72
N GLU A 155 -0.42 10.52 -14.08
CA GLU A 155 -0.39 9.68 -15.29
C GLU A 155 0.88 8.80 -15.37
N ASN A 156 1.47 8.48 -14.22
CA ASN A 156 2.65 7.62 -14.13
C ASN A 156 2.32 6.28 -13.44
N PRO A 157 1.88 5.26 -14.21
CA PRO A 157 1.47 3.99 -13.63
C PRO A 157 2.62 3.23 -12.91
N ARG A 158 3.87 3.48 -13.30
CA ARG A 158 5.04 2.92 -12.61
C ARG A 158 5.23 3.51 -11.22
N MET A 159 5.10 4.85 -11.11
CA MET A 159 5.15 5.55 -9.83
C MET A 159 4.01 5.09 -8.91
N LEU A 160 2.79 5.02 -9.43
CA LEU A 160 1.63 4.54 -8.69
C LEU A 160 1.86 3.12 -8.13
N ALA A 161 2.35 2.20 -8.95
CA ALA A 161 2.62 0.83 -8.53
C ALA A 161 3.70 0.74 -7.44
N LEU A 162 4.80 1.52 -7.57
CA LEU A 162 5.88 1.56 -6.58
C LEU A 162 5.40 2.12 -5.24
N VAL A 163 4.71 3.27 -5.27
CA VAL A 163 4.16 3.89 -4.05
C VAL A 163 3.18 2.96 -3.36
N HIS A 164 2.31 2.30 -4.13
CA HIS A 164 1.35 1.34 -3.59
C HIS A 164 2.05 0.17 -2.87
N SER A 165 3.05 -0.45 -3.51
CA SER A 165 3.82 -1.56 -2.93
C SER A 165 4.53 -1.15 -1.63
N LEU A 166 5.19 0.02 -1.63
CA LEU A 166 5.88 0.53 -0.45
C LEU A 166 4.91 0.87 0.69
N LYS A 167 3.76 1.48 0.39
CA LYS A 167 2.72 1.75 1.38
C LYS A 167 2.11 0.46 1.94
N GLN A 168 1.89 -0.57 1.12
CA GLN A 168 1.47 -1.87 1.62
C GLN A 168 2.47 -2.45 2.61
N ARG A 169 3.78 -2.29 2.37
CA ARG A 169 4.81 -2.74 3.30
C ARG A 169 4.74 -2.02 4.66
N LEU A 170 4.41 -0.73 4.67
CA LEU A 170 4.21 0.03 5.92
C LEU A 170 2.91 -0.35 6.63
N TYR A 171 1.81 -0.47 5.91
CA TYR A 171 0.48 -0.50 6.51
C TYR A 171 -0.07 -1.91 6.74
N ASP A 172 0.34 -2.88 5.93
CA ASP A 172 -0.21 -4.23 5.98
C ASP A 172 0.64 -5.22 6.80
N TRP A 173 1.88 -4.83 7.24
CA TRP A 173 2.73 -5.79 7.90
C TRP A 173 3.72 -5.20 8.92
N PRO A 174 3.56 -5.57 10.19
CA PRO A 174 2.39 -6.26 10.76
C PRO A 174 1.20 -5.31 10.79
N ARG A 175 0.03 -5.77 10.33
CA ARG A 175 -1.20 -4.98 10.45
C ARG A 175 -1.56 -4.89 11.93
N ARG A 176 -1.09 -3.85 12.59
CA ARG A 176 -1.42 -3.60 13.98
C ARG A 176 -2.86 -3.08 14.07
N LYS A 177 -3.65 -3.69 14.92
CA LYS A 177 -4.98 -3.19 15.32
C LYS A 177 -4.86 -2.01 16.30
N VAL A 178 -3.68 -1.39 16.35
CA VAL A 178 -3.40 -0.26 17.24
C VAL A 178 -3.58 1.02 16.47
N PHE A 179 -4.46 1.86 16.96
CA PHE A 179 -4.75 3.17 16.42
C PHE A 179 -4.10 4.23 17.30
N LEU A 180 -3.29 5.08 16.72
CA LEU A 180 -2.75 6.25 17.38
C LEU A 180 -3.55 7.49 16.95
N LYS A 181 -4.65 7.74 17.63
CA LYS A 181 -5.55 8.85 17.32
C LYS A 181 -4.82 10.18 17.15
N SER A 182 -3.78 10.42 17.96
CA SER A 182 -2.96 11.64 17.86
C SER A 182 -2.20 11.73 16.55
N TRP A 183 -1.72 10.60 16.03
CA TRP A 183 -1.01 10.55 14.74
C TRP A 183 -1.97 10.78 13.57
N GLU A 184 -3.10 10.12 13.62
CA GLU A 184 -4.13 10.24 12.58
C GLU A 184 -4.74 11.65 12.54
N ASP A 185 -4.98 12.27 13.70
CA ASP A 185 -5.41 13.68 13.79
C ASP A 185 -4.33 14.62 13.23
N HIS A 186 -3.04 14.28 13.41
CA HIS A 186 -1.92 15.03 12.84
C HIS A 186 -1.92 14.94 11.32
N SER A 187 -2.02 13.73 10.77
CA SER A 187 -2.11 13.48 9.33
C SER A 187 -3.26 14.26 8.67
N ILE A 188 -4.45 14.32 9.29
CA ILE A 188 -5.59 15.10 8.77
C ILE A 188 -5.26 16.60 8.69
N LYS A 189 -4.50 17.14 9.64
CA LYS A 189 -4.09 18.55 9.64
C LYS A 189 -3.06 18.81 8.54
N GLU A 190 -2.13 17.91 8.36
CA GLU A 190 -1.15 17.96 7.27
C GLU A 190 -1.83 17.92 5.90
N HIS A 191 -2.81 17.02 5.71
CA HIS A 191 -3.62 16.98 4.49
C HIS A 191 -4.40 18.28 4.27
N ALA A 192 -4.92 18.90 5.33
CA ALA A 192 -5.60 20.18 5.21
C ALA A 192 -4.65 21.32 4.80
N GLN A 193 -3.40 21.29 5.28
CA GLN A 193 -2.38 22.27 4.87
C GLN A 193 -1.94 22.05 3.42
N LEU A 194 -1.73 20.80 3.02
CA LEU A 194 -1.44 20.45 1.63
C LEU A 194 -2.54 20.94 0.69
N LEU A 195 -3.82 20.74 1.05
CA LEU A 195 -4.95 21.26 0.27
C LEU A 195 -4.94 22.78 0.14
N LYS A 196 -4.52 23.55 1.15
CA LYS A 196 -4.40 25.00 1.06
C LYS A 196 -3.40 25.43 0.00
N HIS A 197 -2.21 24.80 -0.02
CA HIS A 197 -1.20 25.09 -1.06
C HIS A 197 -1.72 24.76 -2.45
N LEU A 198 -2.38 23.61 -2.62
CA LEU A 198 -2.96 23.21 -3.90
C LEU A 198 -4.08 24.16 -4.37
N GLU A 199 -4.91 24.67 -3.46
CA GLU A 199 -5.98 25.65 -3.76
C GLU A 199 -5.43 27.03 -4.12
N ALA A 200 -4.30 27.39 -3.52
CA ALA A 200 -3.59 28.64 -3.85
C ALA A 200 -2.79 28.55 -5.18
N GLY A 201 -2.71 27.34 -5.78
CA GLY A 201 -1.87 27.12 -6.97
C GLY A 201 -0.38 27.03 -6.67
N GLU A 202 -0.01 26.84 -5.41
CA GLU A 202 1.36 26.76 -4.91
C GLU A 202 1.89 25.32 -5.01
N PHE A 203 1.95 24.76 -6.23
CA PHE A 203 2.19 23.33 -6.43
C PHE A 203 3.57 22.88 -5.95
N GLU A 204 4.60 23.67 -6.13
CA GLU A 204 5.95 23.37 -5.64
C GLU A 204 6.01 23.41 -4.09
N ALA A 205 5.32 24.37 -3.46
CA ALA A 205 5.21 24.43 -2.00
C ALA A 205 4.41 23.23 -1.46
N ALA A 206 3.34 22.82 -2.15
CA ALA A 206 2.58 21.62 -1.83
C ALA A 206 3.46 20.38 -1.88
N ALA A 207 4.26 20.23 -2.93
CA ALA A 207 5.16 19.10 -3.12
C ALA A 207 6.27 19.07 -2.06
N ALA A 208 6.87 20.23 -1.75
CA ALA A 208 7.89 20.36 -0.71
C ALA A 208 7.31 20.05 0.67
N TYR A 209 6.15 20.61 1.02
CA TYR A 209 5.47 20.33 2.28
C TYR A 209 5.17 18.84 2.45
N HIS A 210 4.70 18.19 1.40
CA HIS A 210 4.38 16.77 1.42
C HIS A 210 5.61 15.89 1.65
N ARG A 211 6.75 16.24 1.04
CA ARG A 211 8.02 15.55 1.22
C ARG A 211 8.64 15.81 2.59
N ASP A 212 8.71 17.08 2.99
CA ASP A 212 9.57 17.53 4.09
C ASP A 212 8.83 17.57 5.43
N VAL A 213 7.50 17.42 5.43
CA VAL A 213 6.65 17.38 6.62
C VAL A 213 5.89 16.07 6.69
N HIS A 214 4.99 15.82 5.73
CA HIS A 214 4.09 14.66 5.79
C HIS A 214 4.84 13.31 5.71
N TRP A 215 5.84 13.22 4.82
CA TRP A 215 6.71 12.06 4.66
C TRP A 215 8.11 12.26 5.27
N SER A 216 8.30 13.26 6.14
CA SER A 216 9.53 13.38 6.91
C SER A 216 9.55 12.33 8.01
N PHE A 217 10.54 11.43 7.96
CA PHE A 217 10.70 10.45 9.02
C PHE A 217 11.01 11.12 10.36
N GLU A 218 11.80 12.19 10.35
CA GLU A 218 12.20 12.95 11.53
C GLU A 218 10.99 13.56 12.24
N GLU A 219 10.05 14.13 11.51
CA GLU A 219 8.81 14.70 12.05
C GLU A 219 7.88 13.61 12.59
N GLN A 220 7.88 12.43 11.96
CA GLN A 220 6.97 11.34 12.28
C GLN A 220 7.59 10.29 13.24
N GLU A 221 8.89 10.37 13.55
CA GLU A 221 9.64 9.33 14.28
C GLU A 221 9.00 8.96 15.62
N ALA A 222 8.52 9.94 16.38
CA ALA A 222 7.88 9.68 17.67
C ALA A 222 6.64 8.79 17.53
N PHE A 223 5.80 9.05 16.53
CA PHE A 223 4.62 8.23 16.25
C PHE A 223 5.00 6.86 15.69
N VAL A 224 5.97 6.82 14.76
CA VAL A 224 6.49 5.59 14.17
C VAL A 224 7.01 4.65 15.28
N ARG A 225 7.80 5.15 16.23
CA ARG A 225 8.31 4.33 17.32
C ARG A 225 7.19 3.77 18.19
N VAL A 226 6.20 4.57 18.53
CA VAL A 226 5.05 4.11 19.33
C VAL A 226 4.24 3.08 18.53
N TYR A 227 4.00 3.33 17.25
CA TYR A 227 3.16 2.46 16.43
C TYR A 227 3.83 1.12 16.09
N TYR A 228 5.11 1.14 15.70
CA TYR A 228 5.79 -0.05 15.17
C TYR A 228 6.63 -0.80 16.20
N LEU A 229 7.18 -0.11 17.22
CA LEU A 229 8.18 -0.70 18.11
C LEU A 229 7.71 -0.94 19.53
N THR A 230 6.59 -0.33 19.96
CA THR A 230 6.10 -0.58 21.31
C THR A 230 5.32 -1.89 21.32
N ASP A 231 5.88 -2.94 21.93
CA ASP A 231 5.10 -4.11 22.34
C ASP A 231 4.12 -3.66 23.42
N ARG A 232 2.89 -3.37 23.04
CA ARG A 232 1.82 -3.28 24.02
C ARG A 232 1.46 -4.72 24.36
N ALA A 233 1.97 -5.20 25.49
CA ALA A 233 1.37 -6.32 26.19
C ALA A 233 -0.14 -6.04 26.29
N GLU A 234 -0.91 -7.01 25.86
CA GLU A 234 -2.36 -7.05 26.04
C GLU A 234 -2.75 -6.89 27.51
#